data_7a72dbd9cb9737958ded1a446cf1f55c
#
_entry.id   7a72dbd9cb9737958ded1a446cf1f55c
#
_cell.length_a   1.000
_cell.length_b   1.000
_cell.length_c   1.000
_cell.angle_alpha   90.00
_cell.angle_beta   90.00
_cell.angle_gamma   90.00
#
_symmetry.space_group_name_H-M   'P 1'
#
loop_
_entity.id
_entity.type
_entity.pdbx_description
1 polymer ?
#
loop_
_entity_poly.entity_id
_entity_poly.type
_entity_poly.pdbx_seq_one_letter_code
_entity_poly.pdbx_strand_id
1 'polypeptide(L)'
;MDRSADPRLRPGRRLVRLARLVMVILQLSLLPASLAAQEGGGGGVALVGVNVLSMQGSEALLDRTVIVRGGRIEAVAPRGAPIPDGTAEIDLTGRWLIPGLVDMHVHIFSRDELPLYLDAGVTSVRNMWGWDLHLELRSEVETGSLLGPRIHTSGRLLDGDPPMLRGSAGLATAQEARAELARRGRAGLHAFKVYDGLPAVALGAVGLAARQAGLPIWGHPPAAVGVDGFLAAGASTWEHMRGLPGEAGSDSGWSGSLDPSLLAALALRVREAGTAVVPTLAVHGAAELSAAEKEALLESPLMARVPEPLRSFCCPADPDAADDAPAAVRETRSANRRRAVAALRGAGVRILVGTDTGNPWVLPGASLHEELKLLVAAGLTVEEVLAAATREAALELEVGGDVGTISEGFRADLLVLESDPRTALHVLASPLGVMVGGRWHRSPPPSG
;
A
#
# COMPACT_ATOMS: atom_id res chain seq x y z
N MET A 1 -73.53 12.45 7.70
CA MET A 1 -74.09 11.95 6.44
C MET A 1 -72.89 11.78 5.47
N ASP A 2 -72.45 10.68 5.02
CA ASP A 2 -72.93 9.32 4.97
C ASP A 2 -71.76 8.38 4.81
N ARG A 3 -71.97 7.21 5.21
CA ARG A 3 -71.24 5.99 5.35
C ARG A 3 -70.80 5.36 4.04
N SER A 4 -69.76 4.52 4.17
CA SER A 4 -69.59 3.15 3.62
C SER A 4 -68.75 3.11 2.34
N ALA A 5 -67.90 2.12 2.07
CA ALA A 5 -67.78 0.75 2.52
C ALA A 5 -66.40 0.20 2.18
N ASP A 6 -65.94 -0.71 3.03
CA ASP A 6 -64.85 -1.66 2.81
C ASP A 6 -65.18 -2.76 1.78
N PRO A 7 -64.29 -3.21 0.95
CA PRO A 7 -64.32 -4.56 0.39
C PRO A 7 -63.11 -5.41 0.74
N ARG A 8 -63.23 -6.20 1.79
CA ARG A 8 -62.92 -7.64 1.91
C ARG A 8 -61.77 -8.23 1.08
N LEU A 9 -60.77 -8.57 1.82
CA LEU A 9 -59.92 -9.76 1.75
C LEU A 9 -60.31 -10.87 0.77
N ARG A 10 -59.41 -11.18 -0.17
CA ARG A 10 -59.36 -12.48 -0.83
C ARG A 10 -58.12 -13.27 -0.31
N PRO A 11 -58.32 -14.45 0.24
CA PRO A 11 -57.22 -15.34 0.66
C PRO A 11 -56.80 -16.18 -0.56
N GLY A 12 -55.55 -16.11 -0.97
CA GLY A 12 -55.08 -16.96 -2.07
C GLY A 12 -53.65 -16.71 -2.57
N ARG A 13 -52.99 -15.65 -2.13
CA ARG A 13 -51.64 -15.31 -2.69
C ARG A 13 -50.49 -15.38 -1.69
N ARG A 14 -50.70 -15.81 -0.47
CA ARG A 14 -49.61 -15.92 0.56
C ARG A 14 -48.92 -17.28 0.62
N LEU A 15 -49.53 -18.35 0.14
CA LEU A 15 -48.92 -19.70 0.19
C LEU A 15 -47.87 -19.97 -0.91
N VAL A 16 -47.96 -19.27 -2.07
CA VAL A 16 -47.00 -19.51 -3.16
C VAL A 16 -45.68 -18.77 -2.96
N ARG A 17 -45.66 -17.70 -2.13
CA ARG A 17 -44.41 -16.97 -1.84
C ARG A 17 -43.57 -17.60 -0.73
N LEU A 18 -44.17 -18.34 0.22
CA LEU A 18 -43.41 -19.06 1.24
C LEU A 18 -42.71 -20.32 0.67
N ALA A 19 -43.34 -21.01 -0.29
CA ALA A 19 -42.72 -22.20 -0.90
C ALA A 19 -41.51 -21.86 -1.79
N ARG A 20 -41.47 -20.66 -2.38
CA ARG A 20 -40.29 -20.21 -3.16
C ARG A 20 -39.16 -19.66 -2.28
N LEU A 21 -39.43 -19.15 -1.10
CA LEU A 21 -38.41 -18.67 -0.16
C LEU A 21 -37.71 -19.83 0.55
N VAL A 22 -38.41 -20.92 0.83
CA VAL A 22 -37.84 -22.12 1.44
C VAL A 22 -36.98 -22.91 0.45
N MET A 23 -37.29 -22.90 -0.86
CA MET A 23 -36.46 -23.55 -1.89
C MET A 23 -35.19 -22.81 -2.25
N VAL A 24 -35.13 -21.49 -2.05
CA VAL A 24 -33.90 -20.70 -2.26
C VAL A 24 -32.95 -20.81 -1.05
N ILE A 25 -33.49 -21.05 0.16
CA ILE A 25 -32.66 -21.25 1.36
C ILE A 25 -32.07 -22.66 1.41
N LEU A 26 -32.66 -23.67 0.77
CA LEU A 26 -32.09 -25.02 0.69
C LEU A 26 -31.08 -25.25 -0.44
N GLN A 27 -30.93 -24.32 -1.38
CA GLN A 27 -29.91 -24.40 -2.43
C GLN A 27 -28.62 -23.61 -2.10
N LEU A 28 -28.59 -22.88 -0.99
CA LEU A 28 -27.40 -22.19 -0.48
C LEU A 28 -26.60 -22.98 0.58
N SER A 29 -26.99 -24.23 0.86
CA SER A 29 -26.34 -25.08 1.86
C SER A 29 -25.53 -26.26 1.30
N LEU A 30 -25.17 -26.20 0.01
CA LEU A 30 -24.19 -27.11 -0.60
C LEU A 30 -23.08 -26.31 -1.28
N LEU A 31 -22.54 -25.32 -0.58
CA LEU A 31 -21.15 -24.94 -0.81
C LEU A 31 -20.31 -26.08 -0.20
N PRO A 32 -19.34 -26.64 -0.97
CA PRO A 32 -18.45 -27.63 -0.40
C PRO A 32 -17.81 -26.99 0.83
N ALA A 33 -17.80 -27.76 1.93
CA ALA A 33 -17.15 -27.36 3.16
C ALA A 33 -15.82 -26.73 2.81
N SER A 34 -15.68 -25.44 3.14
CA SER A 34 -14.45 -24.69 3.06
C SER A 34 -13.29 -25.61 3.46
N LEU A 35 -12.19 -25.56 2.71
CA LEU A 35 -10.88 -25.74 3.31
C LEU A 35 -10.72 -24.61 4.34
N ALA A 36 -11.48 -24.69 5.43
CA ALA A 36 -11.28 -23.90 6.61
C ALA A 36 -9.86 -24.17 7.06
N ALA A 37 -9.08 -23.10 7.12
CA ALA A 37 -7.82 -22.99 7.83
C ALA A 37 -7.25 -24.34 8.28
N GLN A 38 -6.38 -24.96 7.51
CA GLN A 38 -5.43 -25.89 8.08
C GLN A 38 -4.55 -25.07 9.04
N GLU A 39 -5.07 -24.94 10.26
CA GLU A 39 -4.28 -24.52 11.40
C GLU A 39 -3.08 -25.45 11.47
N GLY A 40 -1.91 -24.89 11.65
CA GLY A 40 -0.61 -25.51 11.69
C GLY A 40 -0.46 -26.74 12.58
N GLY A 41 -0.86 -27.89 12.07
CA GLY A 41 -0.17 -29.13 12.35
C GLY A 41 1.08 -29.12 11.49
N GLY A 42 2.25 -29.44 12.01
CA GLY A 42 3.60 -29.32 11.44
C GLY A 42 3.88 -29.71 9.99
N GLY A 43 2.85 -29.75 9.13
CA GLY A 43 2.89 -29.96 7.70
C GLY A 43 3.05 -28.65 6.93
N GLY A 44 3.99 -28.61 5.96
CA GLY A 44 4.17 -27.47 5.05
C GLY A 44 3.15 -27.47 3.92
N VAL A 45 3.28 -26.49 3.00
CA VAL A 45 2.60 -26.48 1.70
C VAL A 45 3.62 -26.42 0.59
N ALA A 46 3.45 -27.23 -0.46
CA ALA A 46 4.25 -27.20 -1.69
C ALA A 46 3.40 -26.60 -2.82
N LEU A 47 3.88 -25.54 -3.43
CA LEU A 47 3.30 -24.89 -4.60
C LEU A 47 3.99 -25.47 -5.82
N VAL A 48 3.32 -26.39 -6.56
CA VAL A 48 3.94 -27.23 -7.59
C VAL A 48 3.70 -26.65 -8.98
N GLY A 49 4.74 -26.65 -9.83
CA GLY A 49 4.67 -26.28 -11.25
C GLY A 49 4.53 -24.77 -11.49
N VAL A 50 4.83 -23.95 -10.49
CA VAL A 50 4.68 -22.49 -10.57
C VAL A 50 5.87 -21.81 -11.23
N ASN A 51 5.64 -20.75 -11.99
CA ASN A 51 6.69 -19.87 -12.50
C ASN A 51 6.98 -18.79 -11.45
N VAL A 52 8.23 -18.66 -11.05
CA VAL A 52 8.63 -17.76 -9.96
C VAL A 52 9.35 -16.54 -10.51
N LEU A 53 8.81 -15.37 -10.25
CA LEU A 53 9.52 -14.10 -10.42
C LEU A 53 10.05 -13.67 -9.05
N SER A 54 11.27 -14.04 -8.74
CA SER A 54 11.83 -13.99 -7.39
C SER A 54 12.15 -12.58 -6.89
N MET A 55 12.25 -11.60 -7.75
CA MET A 55 12.76 -10.24 -7.48
C MET A 55 14.25 -10.18 -7.06
N GLN A 56 15.00 -11.28 -7.13
CA GLN A 56 16.47 -11.26 -6.96
C GLN A 56 17.20 -10.81 -8.23
N GLY A 57 16.58 -11.01 -9.39
CA GLY A 57 17.04 -10.63 -10.72
C GLY A 57 15.85 -10.44 -11.65
N SER A 58 16.12 -10.20 -12.92
CA SER A 58 15.09 -10.02 -13.96
C SER A 58 14.55 -11.34 -14.53
N GLU A 59 15.28 -12.45 -14.36
CA GLU A 59 14.90 -13.73 -14.92
C GLU A 59 13.86 -14.44 -14.06
N ALA A 60 12.90 -15.09 -14.73
CA ALA A 60 11.93 -15.95 -14.08
C ALA A 60 12.48 -17.38 -13.96
N LEU A 61 12.23 -18.01 -12.83
CA LEU A 61 12.48 -19.43 -12.62
C LEU A 61 11.21 -20.18 -13.01
N LEU A 62 11.23 -20.81 -14.17
CA LEU A 62 10.06 -21.51 -14.70
C LEU A 62 9.91 -22.90 -14.09
N ASP A 63 8.66 -23.35 -13.96
CA ASP A 63 8.26 -24.70 -13.55
C ASP A 63 8.95 -25.17 -12.26
N ARG A 64 8.67 -24.44 -11.16
CA ARG A 64 9.27 -24.68 -9.85
C ARG A 64 8.29 -25.33 -8.87
N THR A 65 8.85 -25.98 -7.86
CA THR A 65 8.15 -26.32 -6.62
C THR A 65 8.68 -25.43 -5.51
N VAL A 66 7.78 -24.64 -4.89
CA VAL A 66 8.12 -23.78 -3.75
C VAL A 66 7.51 -24.39 -2.49
N ILE A 67 8.36 -24.77 -1.55
CA ILE A 67 7.95 -25.37 -0.28
C ILE A 67 7.93 -24.29 0.80
N VAL A 68 6.79 -24.17 1.48
CA VAL A 68 6.58 -23.26 2.61
C VAL A 68 6.35 -24.08 3.87
N ARG A 69 7.11 -23.80 4.92
CA ARG A 69 6.97 -24.42 6.24
C ARG A 69 7.27 -23.40 7.34
N GLY A 70 6.50 -23.45 8.43
CA GLY A 70 6.71 -22.53 9.56
C GLY A 70 6.65 -21.04 9.19
N GLY A 71 5.86 -20.71 8.17
CA GLY A 71 5.72 -19.31 7.69
C GLY A 71 6.85 -18.82 6.80
N ARG A 72 7.81 -19.71 6.43
CA ARG A 72 8.97 -19.36 5.62
C ARG A 72 9.08 -20.25 4.38
N ILE A 73 9.77 -19.74 3.37
CA ILE A 73 10.14 -20.48 2.16
C ILE A 73 11.27 -21.44 2.57
N GLU A 74 10.97 -22.73 2.57
CA GLU A 74 11.96 -23.77 2.89
C GLU A 74 12.81 -24.10 1.67
N ALA A 75 12.21 -24.15 0.47
CA ALA A 75 12.93 -24.45 -0.76
C ALA A 75 12.28 -23.82 -2.00
N VAL A 76 13.10 -23.51 -3.00
CA VAL A 76 12.69 -23.16 -4.37
C VAL A 76 13.40 -24.10 -5.33
N ALA A 77 12.77 -25.23 -5.67
CA ALA A 77 13.40 -26.34 -6.40
C ALA A 77 12.77 -26.53 -7.79
N PRO A 78 13.46 -27.21 -8.74
CA PRO A 78 12.83 -27.67 -9.96
C PRO A 78 11.60 -28.55 -9.69
N ARG A 79 10.62 -28.55 -10.60
CA ARG A 79 9.48 -29.47 -10.52
C ARG A 79 9.95 -30.92 -10.46
N GLY A 80 9.33 -31.73 -9.63
CA GLY A 80 9.72 -33.12 -9.41
C GLY A 80 10.82 -33.34 -8.36
N ALA A 81 11.34 -32.26 -7.75
CA ALA A 81 12.16 -32.39 -6.55
C ALA A 81 11.36 -33.08 -5.42
N PRO A 82 12.02 -33.84 -4.52
CA PRO A 82 11.34 -34.47 -3.41
C PRO A 82 10.60 -33.48 -2.54
N ILE A 83 9.34 -33.77 -2.24
CA ILE A 83 8.50 -33.01 -1.32
C ILE A 83 8.50 -33.77 0.02
N PRO A 84 8.79 -33.10 1.15
CA PRO A 84 8.81 -33.76 2.45
C PRO A 84 7.45 -34.35 2.82
N ASP A 85 7.43 -35.49 3.50
CA ASP A 85 6.23 -36.17 3.93
C ASP A 85 5.34 -35.26 4.79
N GLY A 86 4.01 -35.38 4.59
CA GLY A 86 3.02 -34.55 5.30
C GLY A 86 2.89 -33.11 4.79
N THR A 87 3.54 -32.76 3.67
CA THR A 87 3.39 -31.47 3.00
C THR A 87 2.16 -31.52 2.08
N ALA A 88 1.23 -30.58 2.23
CA ALA A 88 0.09 -30.44 1.33
C ALA A 88 0.55 -29.89 -0.02
N GLU A 89 0.11 -30.48 -1.12
CA GLU A 89 0.47 -30.03 -2.47
C GLU A 89 -0.66 -29.20 -3.09
N ILE A 90 -0.29 -28.07 -3.72
CA ILE A 90 -1.18 -27.24 -4.51
C ILE A 90 -0.58 -27.15 -5.92
N ASP A 91 -1.29 -27.71 -6.89
CA ASP A 91 -0.88 -27.59 -8.30
C ASP A 91 -1.14 -26.17 -8.81
N LEU A 92 -0.08 -25.47 -9.17
CA LEU A 92 -0.08 -24.13 -9.74
C LEU A 92 0.57 -24.11 -11.13
N THR A 93 0.47 -25.22 -11.86
CA THR A 93 1.06 -25.35 -13.20
C THR A 93 0.64 -24.20 -14.10
N GLY A 94 1.63 -23.48 -14.65
CA GLY A 94 1.44 -22.33 -15.52
C GLY A 94 1.09 -21.01 -14.80
N ARG A 95 0.85 -21.05 -13.49
CA ARG A 95 0.64 -19.83 -12.69
C ARG A 95 1.97 -19.15 -12.34
N TRP A 96 1.86 -17.92 -11.84
CA TRP A 96 3.03 -17.11 -11.48
C TRP A 96 3.03 -16.83 -10.00
N LEU A 97 4.21 -16.83 -9.40
CA LEU A 97 4.44 -16.52 -8.00
C LEU A 97 5.38 -15.33 -7.90
N ILE A 98 4.98 -14.31 -7.14
CA ILE A 98 5.80 -13.14 -6.83
C ILE A 98 5.78 -12.87 -5.32
N PRO A 99 6.73 -12.09 -4.77
CA PRO A 99 6.61 -11.58 -3.40
C PRO A 99 5.36 -10.73 -3.23
N GLY A 100 4.84 -10.69 -2.01
CA GLY A 100 3.78 -9.75 -1.67
C GLY A 100 4.19 -8.30 -1.87
N LEU A 101 3.24 -7.45 -2.27
CA LEU A 101 3.48 -6.04 -2.54
C LEU A 101 3.61 -5.23 -1.24
N VAL A 102 4.34 -4.13 -1.33
CA VAL A 102 4.56 -3.17 -0.23
C VAL A 102 4.00 -1.81 -0.65
N ASP A 103 3.15 -1.23 0.19
CA ASP A 103 2.73 0.17 0.05
C ASP A 103 3.54 1.05 1.01
N MET A 104 4.41 1.90 0.44
CA MET A 104 5.37 2.70 1.19
C MET A 104 4.79 4.02 1.73
N HIS A 105 3.50 4.26 1.57
CA HIS A 105 2.86 5.43 2.17
C HIS A 105 1.38 5.19 2.40
N VAL A 106 1.00 4.90 3.63
CA VAL A 106 -0.40 4.74 4.03
C VAL A 106 -0.69 5.47 5.34
N HIS A 107 -1.97 5.75 5.58
CA HIS A 107 -2.51 6.20 6.86
C HIS A 107 -3.66 5.25 7.24
N ILE A 108 -3.44 4.41 8.25
CA ILE A 108 -4.42 3.44 8.73
C ILE A 108 -5.21 4.08 9.86
N PHE A 109 -6.53 4.15 9.75
CA PHE A 109 -7.41 4.69 10.77
C PHE A 109 -8.26 3.62 11.46
N SER A 110 -8.41 2.44 10.84
CA SER A 110 -9.21 1.34 11.37
C SER A 110 -8.58 -0.02 11.04
N ARG A 111 -8.80 -0.99 11.94
CA ARG A 111 -8.46 -2.40 11.66
C ARG A 111 -9.21 -3.00 10.47
N ASP A 112 -10.39 -2.45 10.16
CA ASP A 112 -11.25 -2.93 9.06
C ASP A 112 -10.65 -2.63 7.67
N GLU A 113 -9.61 -1.79 7.60
CA GLU A 113 -8.86 -1.53 6.37
C GLU A 113 -7.90 -2.67 6.01
N LEU A 114 -7.39 -3.41 7.01
CA LEU A 114 -6.31 -4.38 6.80
C LEU A 114 -6.64 -5.47 5.79
N PRO A 115 -7.86 -6.06 5.76
CA PRO A 115 -8.23 -7.04 4.74
C PRO A 115 -8.21 -6.48 3.31
N LEU A 116 -8.51 -5.18 3.12
CA LEU A 116 -8.52 -4.56 1.80
C LEU A 116 -7.11 -4.50 1.18
N TYR A 117 -6.08 -4.27 2.00
CA TYR A 117 -4.69 -4.35 1.55
C TYR A 117 -4.36 -5.77 1.08
N LEU A 118 -4.70 -6.78 1.87
CA LEU A 118 -4.44 -8.18 1.50
C LEU A 118 -5.20 -8.61 0.25
N ASP A 119 -6.45 -8.18 0.12
CA ASP A 119 -7.27 -8.44 -1.07
C ASP A 119 -6.62 -7.94 -2.36
N ALA A 120 -5.87 -6.85 -2.26
CA ALA A 120 -5.11 -6.24 -3.34
C ALA A 120 -3.67 -6.76 -3.46
N GLY A 121 -3.28 -7.78 -2.67
CA GLY A 121 -1.94 -8.36 -2.69
C GLY A 121 -0.88 -7.56 -1.92
N VAL A 122 -1.28 -6.55 -1.14
CA VAL A 122 -0.36 -5.76 -0.30
C VAL A 122 -0.16 -6.48 1.03
N THR A 123 1.04 -7.03 1.23
CA THR A 123 1.39 -7.83 2.42
C THR A 123 2.22 -7.05 3.45
N SER A 124 2.70 -5.87 3.09
CA SER A 124 3.40 -4.95 4.00
C SER A 124 2.99 -3.52 3.71
N VAL A 125 2.88 -2.70 4.74
CA VAL A 125 2.52 -1.28 4.63
C VAL A 125 3.42 -0.41 5.52
N ARG A 126 3.73 0.80 5.05
CA ARG A 126 4.43 1.81 5.83
C ARG A 126 3.45 2.90 6.25
N ASN A 127 3.00 2.83 7.50
CA ASN A 127 2.08 3.81 8.08
C ASN A 127 2.83 5.08 8.48
N MET A 128 2.52 6.18 7.82
CA MET A 128 3.28 7.42 7.87
C MET A 128 2.76 8.42 8.92
N TRP A 129 1.73 8.06 9.67
CA TRP A 129 1.21 8.83 10.79
C TRP A 129 0.66 7.87 11.83
N GLY A 130 1.40 7.64 12.92
CA GLY A 130 1.12 6.59 13.87
C GLY A 130 0.85 7.07 15.29
N TRP A 131 0.13 6.25 16.03
CA TRP A 131 -0.14 6.34 17.46
C TRP A 131 -0.30 4.92 18.03
N ASP A 132 -0.73 4.77 19.27
CA ASP A 132 -0.75 3.48 19.99
C ASP A 132 -1.54 2.38 19.26
N LEU A 133 -2.65 2.72 18.59
CA LEU A 133 -3.40 1.79 17.73
C LEU A 133 -2.51 1.03 16.75
N HIS A 134 -1.54 1.70 16.13
CA HIS A 134 -0.68 1.06 15.11
C HIS A 134 0.33 0.10 15.72
N LEU A 135 0.76 0.35 16.97
CA LEU A 135 1.61 -0.58 17.72
C LEU A 135 0.81 -1.82 18.15
N GLU A 136 -0.45 -1.63 18.54
CA GLU A 136 -1.38 -2.73 18.85
C GLU A 136 -1.66 -3.58 17.62
N LEU A 137 -2.10 -2.97 16.51
CA LEU A 137 -2.36 -3.67 15.24
C LEU A 137 -1.12 -4.42 14.74
N ARG A 138 0.05 -3.79 14.80
CA ARG A 138 1.31 -4.46 14.46
C ARG A 138 1.53 -5.70 15.30
N SER A 139 1.40 -5.59 16.62
CA SER A 139 1.57 -6.73 17.54
C SER A 139 0.57 -7.85 17.26
N GLU A 140 -0.69 -7.50 17.01
CA GLU A 140 -1.74 -8.49 16.67
C GLU A 140 -1.43 -9.21 15.33
N VAL A 141 -0.94 -8.48 14.33
CA VAL A 141 -0.54 -9.07 13.04
C VAL A 141 0.72 -9.94 13.20
N GLU A 142 1.74 -9.48 13.94
CA GLU A 142 2.98 -10.23 14.17
C GLU A 142 2.74 -11.52 14.93
N THR A 143 1.83 -11.52 15.91
CA THR A 143 1.45 -12.72 16.67
C THR A 143 0.47 -13.63 15.91
N GLY A 144 -0.07 -13.16 14.79
CA GLY A 144 -1.06 -13.89 13.98
C GLY A 144 -2.47 -13.92 14.58
N SER A 145 -2.75 -13.13 15.63
CA SER A 145 -4.09 -12.98 16.20
C SER A 145 -4.99 -12.11 15.31
N LEU A 146 -4.40 -11.29 14.43
CA LEU A 146 -5.09 -10.52 13.39
C LEU A 146 -4.44 -10.82 12.05
N LEU A 147 -5.23 -11.16 11.05
CA LEU A 147 -4.76 -11.29 9.68
C LEU A 147 -4.74 -9.91 9.02
N GLY A 148 -3.56 -9.47 8.61
CA GLY A 148 -3.33 -8.17 8.02
C GLY A 148 -1.94 -8.07 7.39
N PRO A 149 -1.65 -6.98 6.64
CA PRO A 149 -0.30 -6.70 6.17
C PRO A 149 0.62 -6.39 7.35
N ARG A 150 1.91 -6.66 7.22
CA ARG A 150 2.93 -6.22 8.17
C ARG A 150 2.94 -4.69 8.25
N ILE A 151 2.94 -4.13 9.46
CA ILE A 151 2.83 -2.68 9.68
C ILE A 151 4.17 -2.12 10.14
N HIS A 152 4.75 -1.24 9.34
CA HIS A 152 5.88 -0.38 9.72
C HIS A 152 5.33 1.02 10.04
N THR A 153 5.70 1.62 11.17
CA THR A 153 5.12 2.92 11.57
C THR A 153 6.16 3.89 12.10
N SER A 154 6.02 5.17 11.73
CA SER A 154 6.86 6.28 12.21
C SER A 154 6.42 6.84 13.57
N GLY A 155 5.24 6.45 14.06
CA GLY A 155 4.60 7.16 15.16
C GLY A 155 4.04 8.54 14.73
N ARG A 156 3.83 9.45 15.71
CA ARG A 156 3.27 10.79 15.46
C ARG A 156 4.16 11.60 14.53
N LEU A 157 3.55 12.41 13.67
CA LEU A 157 4.29 13.37 12.83
C LEU A 157 5.06 14.35 13.72
N LEU A 158 6.25 14.77 13.28
CA LEU A 158 7.04 15.85 13.87
C LEU A 158 6.80 17.11 13.06
N ASP A 159 6.11 18.07 13.62
CA ASP A 159 5.66 19.29 12.94
C ASP A 159 5.99 20.53 13.75
N GLY A 160 5.71 21.70 13.21
CA GLY A 160 5.78 22.96 13.96
C GLY A 160 4.77 23.06 15.09
N ASP A 161 4.91 24.10 15.93
CA ASP A 161 3.94 24.37 17.00
C ASP A 161 3.22 25.71 16.70
N PRO A 162 1.88 25.70 16.56
CA PRO A 162 0.98 24.57 16.62
C PRO A 162 1.11 23.63 15.39
N PRO A 163 0.91 22.32 15.55
CA PRO A 163 1.02 21.40 14.43
C PRO A 163 -0.16 21.55 13.47
N MET A 164 0.09 21.39 12.18
CA MET A 164 -0.94 21.47 11.13
C MET A 164 -2.01 20.39 11.30
N LEU A 165 -1.61 19.17 11.64
CA LEU A 165 -2.51 18.05 11.84
C LEU A 165 -2.67 17.73 13.34
N ARG A 166 -3.91 17.72 13.81
CA ARG A 166 -4.24 17.37 15.19
C ARG A 166 -3.74 15.95 15.51
N GLY A 167 -3.02 15.79 16.63
CA GLY A 167 -2.43 14.51 17.01
C GLY A 167 -0.95 14.37 16.63
N SER A 168 -0.40 15.31 15.87
CA SER A 168 1.04 15.43 15.63
C SER A 168 1.78 15.97 16.84
N ALA A 169 3.11 15.85 16.86
CA ALA A 169 3.95 16.46 17.88
C ALA A 169 4.38 17.85 17.40
N GLY A 170 3.85 18.90 18.03
CA GLY A 170 4.28 20.27 17.84
C GLY A 170 5.64 20.52 18.47
N LEU A 171 6.61 21.01 17.69
CA LEU A 171 8.00 21.21 18.10
C LEU A 171 8.48 22.59 17.62
N ALA A 172 8.69 23.51 18.58
CA ALA A 172 9.21 24.84 18.28
C ALA A 172 10.73 24.92 18.47
N THR A 173 11.31 24.05 19.29
CA THR A 173 12.72 24.13 19.71
C THR A 173 13.45 22.79 19.55
N ALA A 174 14.79 22.88 19.49
CA ALA A 174 15.64 21.68 19.52
C ALA A 174 15.52 20.90 20.82
N GLN A 175 15.18 21.54 21.95
CA GLN A 175 15.00 20.88 23.24
C GLN A 175 13.73 20.01 23.22
N GLU A 176 12.62 20.54 22.74
CA GLU A 176 11.36 19.79 22.58
C GLU A 176 11.54 18.61 21.63
N ALA A 177 12.24 18.83 20.49
CA ALA A 177 12.58 17.76 19.57
C ALA A 177 13.33 16.63 20.28
N ARG A 178 14.43 16.94 21.01
CA ARG A 178 15.20 15.94 21.76
C ARG A 178 14.34 15.20 22.80
N ALA A 179 13.48 15.91 23.53
CA ALA A 179 12.60 15.30 24.54
C ALA A 179 11.59 14.34 23.89
N GLU A 180 10.96 14.74 22.77
CA GLU A 180 10.02 13.89 22.03
C GLU A 180 10.72 12.64 21.46
N LEU A 181 11.92 12.79 20.90
CA LEU A 181 12.69 11.68 20.33
C LEU A 181 13.16 10.69 21.43
N ALA A 182 13.59 11.19 22.59
CA ALA A 182 13.94 10.34 23.72
C ALA A 182 12.73 9.53 24.25
N ARG A 183 11.54 10.10 24.20
CA ARG A 183 10.29 9.41 24.52
C ARG A 183 9.98 8.30 23.52
N ARG A 184 10.22 8.53 22.22
CA ARG A 184 9.95 7.58 21.13
C ARG A 184 10.92 6.43 21.04
N GLY A 185 12.17 6.61 21.38
CA GLY A 185 13.23 5.58 21.28
C GLY A 185 12.93 4.29 22.05
N ARG A 186 11.90 4.28 22.91
CA ARG A 186 11.43 3.11 23.66
C ARG A 186 10.18 2.45 23.07
N ALA A 187 9.58 3.04 22.05
CA ALA A 187 8.28 2.63 21.55
C ALA A 187 8.36 1.64 20.36
N GLY A 188 9.56 1.21 19.94
CA GLY A 188 9.73 0.29 18.82
C GLY A 188 9.25 0.85 17.47
N LEU A 189 9.43 2.15 17.26
CA LEU A 189 9.13 2.83 16.02
C LEU A 189 10.21 2.54 14.97
N HIS A 190 9.84 2.59 13.68
CA HIS A 190 10.76 2.29 12.57
C HIS A 190 11.44 3.54 12.01
N ALA A 191 10.93 4.75 12.29
CA ALA A 191 11.47 5.99 11.74
C ALA A 191 10.94 7.22 12.47
N PHE A 192 11.45 8.39 12.05
CA PHE A 192 10.88 9.70 12.36
C PHE A 192 10.23 10.30 11.13
N LYS A 193 8.94 10.58 11.17
CA LYS A 193 8.24 11.30 10.10
C LYS A 193 8.26 12.79 10.37
N VAL A 194 8.91 13.55 9.49
CA VAL A 194 8.99 15.02 9.49
C VAL A 194 7.87 15.60 8.62
N TYR A 195 7.33 16.75 9.02
CA TYR A 195 6.24 17.44 8.33
C TYR A 195 6.55 18.90 8.04
N ASP A 196 5.66 19.57 7.28
CA ASP A 196 5.87 20.85 6.58
C ASP A 196 6.24 22.03 7.51
N GLY A 197 5.66 22.09 8.70
CA GLY A 197 5.84 23.21 9.64
C GLY A 197 7.07 23.11 10.56
N LEU A 198 7.84 22.02 10.50
CA LEU A 198 8.95 21.80 11.44
C LEU A 198 10.05 22.87 11.26
N PRO A 199 10.43 23.62 12.34
CA PRO A 199 11.46 24.66 12.20
C PRO A 199 12.86 24.05 12.04
N ALA A 200 13.77 24.79 11.40
CA ALA A 200 15.13 24.36 11.08
C ALA A 200 15.91 23.85 12.31
N VAL A 201 15.76 24.52 13.45
CA VAL A 201 16.44 24.11 14.69
C VAL A 201 15.94 22.77 15.24
N ALA A 202 14.65 22.47 15.09
CA ALA A 202 14.07 21.20 15.47
C ALA A 202 14.48 20.10 14.47
N LEU A 203 14.48 20.38 13.15
CA LEU A 203 14.95 19.43 12.14
C LEU A 203 16.42 19.04 12.38
N GLY A 204 17.28 19.98 12.69
CA GLY A 204 18.68 19.69 13.06
C GLY A 204 18.82 18.74 14.24
N ALA A 205 17.96 18.90 15.26
CA ALA A 205 17.91 18.00 16.42
C ALA A 205 17.35 16.60 16.03
N VAL A 206 16.35 16.54 15.14
CA VAL A 206 15.84 15.28 14.60
C VAL A 206 16.93 14.54 13.82
N GLY A 207 17.64 15.23 12.92
CA GLY A 207 18.73 14.63 12.13
C GLY A 207 19.84 14.05 13.00
N LEU A 208 20.23 14.75 14.08
CA LEU A 208 21.21 14.24 15.02
C LEU A 208 20.71 12.99 15.76
N ALA A 209 19.50 13.04 16.29
CA ALA A 209 18.92 11.93 17.04
C ALA A 209 18.64 10.70 16.16
N ALA A 210 18.23 10.91 14.92
CA ALA A 210 18.02 9.85 13.93
C ALA A 210 19.33 9.07 13.69
N ARG A 211 20.44 9.79 13.44
CA ARG A 211 21.77 9.17 13.30
C ARG A 211 22.21 8.43 14.56
N GLN A 212 21.97 9.01 15.75
CA GLN A 212 22.34 8.35 17.03
C GLN A 212 21.52 7.10 17.32
N ALA A 213 20.25 7.08 16.90
CA ALA A 213 19.34 5.95 17.10
C ALA A 213 19.41 4.90 15.97
N GLY A 214 20.11 5.19 14.86
CA GLY A 214 20.09 4.35 13.66
C GLY A 214 18.70 4.28 13.02
N LEU A 215 17.89 5.33 13.16
CA LEU A 215 16.53 5.37 12.60
C LEU A 215 16.45 6.30 11.38
N PRO A 216 15.76 5.92 10.31
CA PRO A 216 15.58 6.76 9.15
C PRO A 216 14.67 7.96 9.42
N ILE A 217 14.83 9.00 8.61
CA ILE A 217 13.92 10.16 8.53
C ILE A 217 13.10 10.01 7.27
N TRP A 218 11.79 9.95 7.41
CA TRP A 218 10.82 9.97 6.32
C TRP A 218 10.07 11.30 6.32
N GLY A 219 9.58 11.73 5.18
CA GLY A 219 8.60 12.81 5.21
C GLY A 219 8.68 13.88 4.15
N HIS A 220 8.22 15.04 4.57
CA HIS A 220 8.18 16.23 3.76
C HIS A 220 9.37 17.15 4.09
N PRO A 221 9.95 17.81 3.09
CA PRO A 221 10.86 18.91 3.34
C PRO A 221 10.13 20.03 4.09
N PRO A 222 10.54 20.39 5.33
CA PRO A 222 9.93 21.51 6.01
C PRO A 222 10.08 22.80 5.23
N ALA A 223 9.04 23.63 5.15
CA ALA A 223 9.04 24.88 4.38
C ALA A 223 10.19 25.82 4.78
N ALA A 224 10.58 25.79 6.05
CA ALA A 224 11.66 26.63 6.58
C ALA A 224 13.06 26.31 6.00
N VAL A 225 13.28 25.10 5.46
CA VAL A 225 14.60 24.65 4.97
C VAL A 225 14.58 24.14 3.53
N GLY A 226 13.40 23.86 3.00
CA GLY A 226 13.24 23.28 1.67
C GLY A 226 13.86 21.90 1.50
N VAL A 227 13.94 21.44 0.25
CA VAL A 227 14.46 20.09 -0.07
C VAL A 227 15.92 19.96 0.34
N ASP A 228 16.76 20.94 0.05
CA ASP A 228 18.19 20.85 0.36
C ASP A 228 18.48 20.73 1.86
N GLY A 229 17.75 21.47 2.71
CA GLY A 229 17.88 21.33 4.16
C GLY A 229 17.36 19.99 4.68
N PHE A 230 16.34 19.44 4.05
CA PHE A 230 15.79 18.11 4.39
C PHE A 230 16.77 16.99 4.02
N LEU A 231 17.37 17.05 2.82
CA LEU A 231 18.42 16.12 2.40
C LEU A 231 19.63 16.19 3.33
N ALA A 232 20.09 17.40 3.70
CA ALA A 232 21.20 17.60 4.61
C ALA A 232 20.94 17.08 6.03
N ALA A 233 19.68 17.02 6.47
CA ALA A 233 19.30 16.40 7.74
C ALA A 233 19.42 14.87 7.71
N GLY A 234 19.60 14.24 6.55
CA GLY A 234 19.72 12.79 6.36
C GLY A 234 18.39 12.09 6.11
N ALA A 235 17.49 12.75 5.38
CA ALA A 235 16.24 12.14 4.97
C ALA A 235 16.50 10.87 4.13
N SER A 236 15.88 9.74 4.49
CA SER A 236 15.97 8.49 3.73
C SER A 236 14.89 8.42 2.64
N THR A 237 13.69 8.97 2.92
CA THR A 237 12.64 9.07 1.90
C THR A 237 12.00 10.46 1.84
N TRP A 238 11.74 10.89 0.62
CA TRP A 238 11.05 12.12 0.29
C TRP A 238 9.68 11.81 -0.31
N GLU A 239 8.64 12.28 0.35
CA GLU A 239 7.25 11.97 0.03
C GLU A 239 6.63 13.02 -0.88
N HIS A 240 5.76 12.60 -1.82
CA HIS A 240 4.91 13.43 -2.69
C HIS A 240 5.67 14.38 -3.62
N MET A 241 7.01 14.32 -3.63
CA MET A 241 7.85 15.31 -4.31
C MET A 241 7.59 16.76 -3.84
N ARG A 242 7.18 16.92 -2.54
CA ARG A 242 6.90 18.22 -1.93
C ARG A 242 8.10 19.15 -2.01
N GLY A 243 7.87 20.43 -2.33
CA GLY A 243 8.92 21.46 -2.39
C GLY A 243 9.73 21.41 -3.68
N LEU A 244 9.28 20.74 -4.74
CA LEU A 244 9.89 20.86 -6.06
C LEU A 244 9.89 22.31 -6.54
N PRO A 245 10.94 22.74 -7.28
CA PRO A 245 10.98 24.07 -7.89
C PRO A 245 9.75 24.30 -8.78
N GLY A 246 8.98 25.33 -8.49
CA GLY A 246 7.71 25.65 -9.15
C GLY A 246 6.46 25.19 -8.38
N GLU A 247 6.61 24.42 -7.31
CA GLU A 247 5.53 24.13 -6.38
C GLU A 247 5.38 25.27 -5.35
N ALA A 248 4.36 26.08 -5.49
CA ALA A 248 4.05 27.16 -4.54
C ALA A 248 3.20 26.64 -3.38
N GLY A 249 3.72 25.72 -2.57
CA GLY A 249 3.10 25.32 -1.30
C GLY A 249 1.68 24.71 -1.35
N SER A 250 1.14 24.50 -2.53
CA SER A 250 -0.19 23.91 -2.78
C SER A 250 -0.16 23.08 -4.07
N ASP A 251 -1.12 22.18 -4.23
CA ASP A 251 -1.30 21.37 -5.45
C ASP A 251 -1.41 22.20 -6.73
N SER A 252 -1.75 23.49 -6.62
CA SER A 252 -1.77 24.45 -7.73
C SER A 252 -0.38 24.71 -8.35
N GLY A 253 0.71 24.47 -7.61
CA GLY A 253 2.09 24.70 -8.09
C GLY A 253 2.48 23.84 -9.29
N TRP A 254 1.88 22.67 -9.45
CA TRP A 254 2.11 21.79 -10.60
C TRP A 254 1.51 22.30 -11.91
N SER A 255 0.71 23.37 -11.89
CA SER A 255 0.14 24.01 -13.08
C SER A 255 1.12 24.86 -13.86
N GLY A 256 2.27 25.20 -13.26
CA GLY A 256 3.32 26.00 -13.87
C GLY A 256 4.25 25.20 -14.78
N SER A 257 5.16 25.92 -15.44
CA SER A 257 6.24 25.31 -16.22
C SER A 257 7.35 24.84 -15.28
N LEU A 258 7.70 23.57 -15.32
CA LEU A 258 8.90 23.06 -14.67
C LEU A 258 10.13 23.35 -15.52
N ASP A 259 11.13 24.02 -14.94
CA ASP A 259 12.42 24.20 -15.58
C ASP A 259 13.19 22.86 -15.58
N PRO A 260 13.48 22.27 -16.76
CA PRO A 260 14.17 20.99 -16.84
C PRO A 260 15.58 21.03 -16.21
N SER A 261 16.26 22.16 -16.26
CA SER A 261 17.63 22.30 -15.73
C SER A 261 17.62 22.29 -14.19
N LEU A 262 16.68 23.01 -13.58
CA LEU A 262 16.50 23.01 -12.13
C LEU A 262 16.07 21.63 -11.63
N LEU A 263 15.17 20.97 -12.35
CA LEU A 263 14.72 19.63 -12.02
C LEU A 263 15.85 18.60 -12.12
N ALA A 264 16.67 18.65 -13.17
CA ALA A 264 17.83 17.76 -13.32
C ALA A 264 18.87 18.01 -12.21
N ALA A 265 19.16 19.28 -11.88
CA ALA A 265 20.07 19.61 -10.80
C ALA A 265 19.57 19.13 -9.43
N LEU A 266 18.27 19.24 -9.17
CA LEU A 266 17.67 18.70 -7.94
C LEU A 266 17.75 17.16 -7.90
N ALA A 267 17.42 16.49 -9.00
CA ALA A 267 17.45 15.04 -9.08
C ALA A 267 18.86 14.49 -8.78
N LEU A 268 19.91 15.17 -9.24
CA LEU A 268 21.29 14.81 -8.89
C LEU A 268 21.57 14.92 -7.39
N ARG A 269 21.13 16.03 -6.75
CA ARG A 269 21.30 16.21 -5.29
C ARG A 269 20.56 15.16 -4.48
N VAL A 270 19.33 14.80 -4.88
CA VAL A 270 18.54 13.72 -4.24
C VAL A 270 19.28 12.39 -4.34
N ARG A 271 19.81 12.07 -5.53
CA ARG A 271 20.63 10.86 -5.73
C ARG A 271 21.88 10.87 -4.85
N GLU A 272 22.62 11.99 -4.81
CA GLU A 272 23.85 12.13 -4.03
C GLU A 272 23.60 12.01 -2.52
N ALA A 273 22.43 12.46 -2.05
CA ALA A 273 21.99 12.27 -0.67
C ALA A 273 21.58 10.82 -0.37
N GLY A 274 21.40 9.96 -1.38
CA GLY A 274 20.92 8.59 -1.22
C GLY A 274 19.43 8.50 -0.85
N THR A 275 18.69 9.60 -0.92
CA THR A 275 17.29 9.69 -0.56
C THR A 275 16.44 9.01 -1.64
N ALA A 276 15.55 8.09 -1.24
CA ALA A 276 14.54 7.52 -2.12
C ALA A 276 13.32 8.46 -2.21
N VAL A 277 12.53 8.33 -3.28
CA VAL A 277 11.33 9.15 -3.50
C VAL A 277 10.10 8.26 -3.56
N VAL A 278 9.05 8.64 -2.82
CA VAL A 278 7.72 8.03 -2.88
C VAL A 278 6.76 9.05 -3.50
N PRO A 279 6.51 9.00 -4.80
CA PRO A 279 5.82 10.08 -5.53
C PRO A 279 4.34 10.20 -5.18
N THR A 280 3.69 9.09 -4.83
CA THR A 280 2.25 9.00 -4.53
C THR A 280 1.38 9.66 -5.60
N LEU A 281 1.62 9.33 -6.86
CA LEU A 281 0.86 9.90 -7.99
C LEU A 281 -0.63 9.61 -7.87
N ALA A 282 -1.00 8.49 -7.21
CA ALA A 282 -2.37 8.07 -6.99
C ALA A 282 -3.17 9.10 -6.17
N VAL A 283 -2.62 9.63 -5.05
CA VAL A 283 -3.33 10.64 -4.25
C VAL A 283 -3.51 11.94 -5.01
N HIS A 284 -2.53 12.34 -5.79
CA HIS A 284 -2.65 13.53 -6.64
C HIS A 284 -3.72 13.34 -7.71
N GLY A 285 -3.78 12.15 -8.35
CA GLY A 285 -4.85 11.82 -9.29
C GLY A 285 -6.23 11.80 -8.63
N ALA A 286 -6.31 11.24 -7.43
CA ALA A 286 -7.55 11.17 -6.65
C ALA A 286 -8.06 12.57 -6.26
N ALA A 287 -7.17 13.50 -5.88
CA ALA A 287 -7.52 14.88 -5.59
C ALA A 287 -8.06 15.63 -6.82
N GLU A 288 -7.65 15.22 -8.01
CA GLU A 288 -8.02 15.85 -9.29
C GLU A 288 -9.21 15.17 -9.99
N LEU A 289 -9.87 14.17 -9.36
CA LEU A 289 -11.05 13.53 -9.93
C LEU A 289 -12.20 14.52 -10.11
N SER A 290 -12.81 14.52 -11.28
CA SER A 290 -14.06 15.23 -11.55
C SER A 290 -15.23 14.60 -10.79
N ALA A 291 -16.32 15.33 -10.66
CA ALA A 291 -17.56 14.82 -10.06
C ALA A 291 -18.03 13.52 -10.72
N ALA A 292 -18.01 13.44 -12.05
CA ALA A 292 -18.41 12.25 -12.81
C ALA A 292 -17.49 11.03 -12.54
N GLU A 293 -16.18 11.26 -12.41
CA GLU A 293 -15.22 10.19 -12.07
C GLU A 293 -15.42 9.70 -10.63
N LYS A 294 -15.72 10.59 -9.69
CA LYS A 294 -16.07 10.23 -8.30
C LYS A 294 -17.37 9.42 -8.24
N GLU A 295 -18.40 9.83 -8.95
CA GLU A 295 -19.67 9.10 -9.05
C GLU A 295 -19.46 7.69 -9.63
N ALA A 296 -18.71 7.56 -10.72
CA ALA A 296 -18.37 6.26 -11.31
C ALA A 296 -17.59 5.37 -10.33
N LEU A 297 -16.70 5.95 -9.51
CA LEU A 297 -15.98 5.20 -8.48
C LEU A 297 -16.92 4.71 -7.38
N LEU A 298 -17.88 5.53 -6.93
CA LEU A 298 -18.89 5.15 -5.92
C LEU A 298 -19.77 3.99 -6.39
N GLU A 299 -20.09 3.92 -7.68
CA GLU A 299 -20.88 2.85 -8.29
C GLU A 299 -20.05 1.59 -8.61
N SER A 300 -18.74 1.64 -8.50
CA SER A 300 -17.85 0.54 -8.87
C SER A 300 -17.99 -0.68 -7.94
N PRO A 301 -17.76 -1.90 -8.46
CA PRO A 301 -17.69 -3.11 -7.62
C PRO A 301 -16.62 -3.03 -6.53
N LEU A 302 -15.59 -2.22 -6.74
CA LEU A 302 -14.53 -1.98 -5.75
C LEU A 302 -15.09 -1.31 -4.51
N MET A 303 -15.93 -0.27 -4.69
CA MET A 303 -16.55 0.44 -3.58
C MET A 303 -17.48 -0.44 -2.75
N ALA A 304 -18.14 -1.43 -3.36
CA ALA A 304 -18.97 -2.38 -2.63
C ALA A 304 -18.20 -3.22 -1.59
N ARG A 305 -16.88 -3.33 -1.72
CA ARG A 305 -15.99 -4.06 -0.79
C ARG A 305 -15.50 -3.19 0.37
N VAL A 306 -15.61 -1.87 0.25
CA VAL A 306 -15.17 -0.93 1.30
C VAL A 306 -16.23 -0.89 2.41
N PRO A 307 -15.89 -1.18 3.68
CA PRO A 307 -16.82 -1.10 4.80
C PRO A 307 -17.45 0.28 4.95
N GLU A 308 -18.74 0.36 5.34
CA GLU A 308 -19.50 1.61 5.37
C GLU A 308 -18.84 2.74 6.20
N PRO A 309 -18.31 2.49 7.42
CA PRO A 309 -17.64 3.56 8.17
C PRO A 309 -16.42 4.13 7.42
N LEU A 310 -15.65 3.26 6.74
CA LEU A 310 -14.50 3.68 5.96
C LEU A 310 -14.92 4.40 4.69
N ARG A 311 -16.00 3.95 4.03
CA ARG A 311 -16.55 4.59 2.83
C ARG A 311 -16.92 6.04 3.08
N SER A 312 -17.62 6.31 4.19
CA SER A 312 -18.00 7.67 4.58
C SER A 312 -16.79 8.56 4.86
N PHE A 313 -15.67 7.99 5.28
CA PHE A 313 -14.43 8.71 5.55
C PHE A 313 -13.60 8.93 4.29
N CYS A 314 -13.31 7.87 3.53
CA CYS A 314 -12.43 7.96 2.34
C CYS A 314 -13.11 8.60 1.14
N CYS A 315 -14.44 8.56 1.07
CA CYS A 315 -15.18 8.97 -0.12
C CYS A 315 -16.36 9.85 0.29
N PRO A 316 -16.07 11.06 0.81
CA PRO A 316 -17.11 11.98 1.26
C PRO A 316 -18.09 12.25 0.11
N ALA A 317 -19.39 12.19 0.45
CA ALA A 317 -20.48 12.37 -0.52
C ALA A 317 -20.66 13.82 -0.99
N ASP A 318 -19.74 14.72 -0.64
CA ASP A 318 -19.79 16.11 -1.08
C ASP A 318 -19.21 16.24 -2.51
N PRO A 319 -20.04 16.32 -3.54
CA PRO A 319 -19.59 16.53 -4.89
C PRO A 319 -18.91 17.88 -5.10
N ASP A 320 -19.18 18.88 -4.23
CA ASP A 320 -18.60 20.23 -4.32
C ASP A 320 -17.11 20.26 -3.91
N ALA A 321 -16.60 19.15 -3.31
CA ALA A 321 -15.18 18.93 -3.09
C ALA A 321 -14.42 18.42 -4.34
N ALA A 322 -15.04 18.45 -5.53
CA ALA A 322 -14.36 18.12 -6.78
C ALA A 322 -13.34 19.23 -7.14
N ASP A 323 -12.23 18.83 -7.76
CA ASP A 323 -11.33 19.83 -8.37
C ASP A 323 -12.03 20.43 -9.61
N ASP A 324 -12.50 21.67 -9.47
CA ASP A 324 -13.14 22.43 -10.55
C ASP A 324 -12.13 22.94 -11.59
N ALA A 325 -10.85 22.58 -11.47
CA ALA A 325 -9.85 22.99 -12.45
C ALA A 325 -10.21 22.43 -13.83
N PRO A 326 -10.05 23.22 -14.89
CA PRO A 326 -10.25 22.75 -16.25
C PRO A 326 -9.41 21.48 -16.53
N ALA A 327 -9.96 20.55 -17.32
CA ALA A 327 -9.27 19.29 -17.68
C ALA A 327 -7.83 19.51 -18.19
N ALA A 328 -7.60 20.58 -18.97
CA ALA A 328 -6.26 20.94 -19.46
C ALA A 328 -5.28 21.31 -18.32
N VAL A 329 -5.78 21.89 -17.24
CA VAL A 329 -4.96 22.22 -16.05
C VAL A 329 -4.61 20.95 -15.29
N ARG A 330 -5.58 20.07 -15.08
CA ARG A 330 -5.39 18.75 -14.43
C ARG A 330 -4.37 17.91 -15.21
N GLU A 331 -4.51 17.84 -16.55
CA GLU A 331 -3.55 17.13 -17.39
C GLU A 331 -2.15 17.75 -17.32
N THR A 332 -2.03 19.09 -17.27
CA THR A 332 -0.74 19.78 -17.10
C THR A 332 -0.07 19.39 -15.78
N ARG A 333 -0.82 19.38 -14.68
CA ARG A 333 -0.31 18.95 -13.36
C ARG A 333 0.18 17.52 -13.40
N SER A 334 -0.65 16.60 -13.92
CA SER A 334 -0.32 15.19 -14.07
C SER A 334 0.93 14.99 -14.95
N ALA A 335 1.02 15.68 -16.10
CA ALA A 335 2.18 15.62 -16.98
C ALA A 335 3.46 16.14 -16.29
N ASN A 336 3.38 17.20 -15.50
CA ASN A 336 4.51 17.74 -14.76
C ASN A 336 5.00 16.78 -13.68
N ARG A 337 4.11 16.13 -12.93
CA ARG A 337 4.48 15.09 -11.96
C ARG A 337 5.17 13.91 -12.64
N ARG A 338 4.65 13.43 -13.78
CA ARG A 338 5.30 12.38 -14.58
C ARG A 338 6.70 12.79 -15.05
N ARG A 339 6.89 14.05 -15.50
CA ARG A 339 8.21 14.59 -15.88
C ARG A 339 9.17 14.62 -14.70
N ALA A 340 8.69 14.99 -13.51
CA ALA A 340 9.50 14.99 -12.29
C ALA A 340 9.97 13.58 -11.93
N VAL A 341 9.08 12.59 -11.94
CA VAL A 341 9.43 11.18 -11.72
C VAL A 341 10.43 10.69 -12.76
N ALA A 342 10.21 10.99 -14.05
CA ALA A 342 11.11 10.61 -15.13
C ALA A 342 12.52 11.22 -14.95
N ALA A 343 12.63 12.47 -14.51
CA ALA A 343 13.91 13.13 -14.25
C ALA A 343 14.63 12.52 -13.05
N LEU A 344 13.92 12.26 -11.95
CA LEU A 344 14.46 11.58 -10.77
C LEU A 344 14.99 10.19 -11.14
N ARG A 345 14.17 9.39 -11.84
CA ARG A 345 14.59 8.08 -12.35
C ARG A 345 15.81 8.18 -13.26
N GLY A 346 15.79 9.11 -14.23
CA GLY A 346 16.89 9.33 -15.17
C GLY A 346 18.21 9.70 -14.50
N ALA A 347 18.15 10.36 -13.35
CA ALA A 347 19.32 10.65 -12.51
C ALA A 347 19.78 9.46 -11.65
N GLY A 348 19.03 8.36 -11.62
CA GLY A 348 19.32 7.17 -10.80
C GLY A 348 18.83 7.28 -9.36
N VAL A 349 17.84 8.13 -9.08
CA VAL A 349 17.17 8.18 -7.78
C VAL A 349 16.28 6.94 -7.64
N ARG A 350 16.30 6.28 -6.48
CA ARG A 350 15.41 5.18 -6.15
C ARG A 350 13.97 5.69 -6.03
N ILE A 351 13.07 5.12 -6.81
CA ILE A 351 11.62 5.40 -6.74
C ILE A 351 10.96 4.22 -6.04
N LEU A 352 10.11 4.50 -5.06
CA LEU A 352 9.35 3.52 -4.31
C LEU A 352 7.86 3.72 -4.54
N VAL A 353 7.08 2.66 -4.38
CA VAL A 353 5.63 2.69 -4.60
C VAL A 353 4.91 3.01 -3.30
N GLY A 354 4.04 4.02 -3.30
CA GLY A 354 3.20 4.37 -2.16
C GLY A 354 1.99 5.18 -2.61
N THR A 355 0.87 5.08 -1.88
CA THR A 355 -0.43 5.60 -2.33
C THR A 355 -0.89 6.85 -1.63
N ASP A 356 -0.46 7.05 -0.38
CA ASP A 356 -1.01 8.02 0.55
C ASP A 356 -2.49 7.74 0.90
N THR A 357 -2.81 6.43 1.03
CA THR A 357 -4.12 5.97 1.51
C THR A 357 -4.46 6.60 2.85
N GLY A 358 -5.72 6.90 3.06
CA GLY A 358 -6.21 7.69 4.19
C GLY A 358 -6.57 9.12 3.79
N ASN A 359 -6.22 9.53 2.57
CA ASN A 359 -6.73 10.71 1.92
C ASN A 359 -8.02 10.40 1.16
N PRO A 360 -8.88 11.42 0.91
CA PRO A 360 -10.11 11.23 0.15
C PRO A 360 -9.85 10.59 -1.23
N TRP A 361 -10.68 9.63 -1.60
CA TRP A 361 -10.68 8.92 -2.89
C TRP A 361 -9.46 8.00 -3.13
N VAL A 362 -8.62 7.81 -2.12
CA VAL A 362 -7.50 6.86 -2.15
C VAL A 362 -7.86 5.63 -1.34
N LEU A 363 -8.17 4.53 -2.03
CA LEU A 363 -8.71 3.32 -1.42
C LEU A 363 -7.62 2.36 -0.93
N PRO A 364 -7.73 1.81 0.28
CA PRO A 364 -6.77 0.85 0.82
C PRO A 364 -6.51 -0.31 -0.14
N GLY A 365 -5.25 -0.58 -0.42
CA GLY A 365 -4.79 -1.63 -1.33
C GLY A 365 -5.06 -1.35 -2.81
N ALA A 366 -6.29 -0.99 -3.17
CA ALA A 366 -6.69 -0.81 -4.57
C ALA A 366 -5.93 0.31 -5.26
N SER A 367 -5.69 1.43 -4.58
CA SER A 367 -4.96 2.56 -5.15
C SER A 367 -3.50 2.26 -5.44
N LEU A 368 -2.92 1.19 -4.86
CA LEU A 368 -1.58 0.75 -5.21
C LEU A 368 -1.47 0.37 -6.69
N HIS A 369 -2.48 -0.31 -7.23
CA HIS A 369 -2.48 -0.70 -8.64
C HIS A 369 -2.58 0.49 -9.59
N GLU A 370 -3.21 1.58 -9.15
CA GLU A 370 -3.20 2.82 -9.91
C GLU A 370 -1.82 3.49 -9.86
N GLU A 371 -1.18 3.55 -8.68
CA GLU A 371 0.19 4.06 -8.54
C GLU A 371 1.17 3.30 -9.45
N LEU A 372 1.09 1.95 -9.49
CA LEU A 372 1.93 1.14 -10.39
C LEU A 372 1.77 1.55 -11.87
N LYS A 373 0.54 1.76 -12.34
CA LYS A 373 0.26 2.21 -13.72
C LYS A 373 0.79 3.63 -13.98
N LEU A 374 0.59 4.53 -13.02
CA LEU A 374 1.05 5.92 -13.13
C LEU A 374 2.57 6.01 -13.18
N LEU A 375 3.29 5.17 -12.43
CA LEU A 375 4.75 5.08 -12.47
C LEU A 375 5.26 4.53 -13.81
N VAL A 376 4.58 3.52 -14.38
CA VAL A 376 4.88 3.07 -15.75
C VAL A 376 4.63 4.18 -16.77
N ALA A 377 3.52 4.92 -16.64
CA ALA A 377 3.23 6.08 -17.48
C ALA A 377 4.22 7.24 -17.29
N ALA A 378 4.91 7.30 -16.14
CA ALA A 378 6.00 8.24 -15.86
C ALA A 378 7.36 7.77 -16.38
N GLY A 379 7.43 6.59 -17.02
CA GLY A 379 8.61 6.09 -17.71
C GLY A 379 9.42 5.02 -16.99
N LEU A 380 8.94 4.50 -15.85
CA LEU A 380 9.53 3.31 -15.25
C LEU A 380 9.17 2.06 -16.10
N THR A 381 10.06 1.09 -16.17
CA THR A 381 9.71 -0.22 -16.74
C THR A 381 8.82 -0.99 -15.74
N VAL A 382 8.12 -2.01 -16.22
CA VAL A 382 7.30 -2.86 -15.34
C VAL A 382 8.17 -3.57 -14.30
N GLU A 383 9.34 -4.03 -14.68
CA GLU A 383 10.31 -4.65 -13.78
C GLU A 383 10.78 -3.69 -12.68
N GLU A 384 11.06 -2.42 -13.03
CA GLU A 384 11.41 -1.39 -12.05
C GLU A 384 10.28 -1.14 -11.06
N VAL A 385 9.03 -1.07 -11.55
CA VAL A 385 7.85 -0.85 -10.71
C VAL A 385 7.60 -2.05 -9.79
N LEU A 386 7.74 -3.29 -10.28
CA LEU A 386 7.64 -4.49 -9.47
C LEU A 386 8.74 -4.55 -8.40
N ALA A 387 9.97 -4.22 -8.76
CA ALA A 387 11.08 -4.13 -7.79
C ALA A 387 10.83 -3.05 -6.73
N ALA A 388 10.32 -1.87 -7.15
CA ALA A 388 9.99 -0.75 -6.27
C ALA A 388 8.86 -1.08 -5.27
N ALA A 389 7.92 -1.94 -5.67
CA ALA A 389 6.80 -2.40 -4.83
C ALA A 389 7.13 -3.66 -3.99
N THR A 390 8.36 -4.19 -4.08
CA THR A 390 8.76 -5.43 -3.39
C THR A 390 10.15 -5.29 -2.76
N ARG A 391 11.19 -5.71 -3.48
CA ARG A 391 12.56 -5.74 -2.98
C ARG A 391 13.10 -4.37 -2.53
N GLU A 392 12.93 -3.33 -3.35
CA GLU A 392 13.47 -1.99 -3.02
C GLU A 392 12.75 -1.39 -1.82
N ALA A 393 11.43 -1.60 -1.71
CA ALA A 393 10.65 -1.20 -0.55
C ALA A 393 11.09 -1.95 0.71
N ALA A 394 11.33 -3.27 0.63
CA ALA A 394 11.82 -4.07 1.74
C ALA A 394 13.22 -3.64 2.19
N LEU A 395 14.10 -3.29 1.26
CA LEU A 395 15.44 -2.75 1.57
C LEU A 395 15.33 -1.41 2.29
N GLU A 396 14.46 -0.50 1.85
CA GLU A 396 14.24 0.80 2.52
C GLU A 396 13.65 0.66 3.92
N LEU A 397 12.83 -0.36 4.15
CA LEU A 397 12.27 -0.71 5.46
C LEU A 397 13.25 -1.50 6.36
N GLU A 398 14.47 -1.75 5.89
CA GLU A 398 15.50 -2.54 6.59
C GLU A 398 15.07 -4.00 6.89
N VAL A 399 14.12 -4.52 6.12
CA VAL A 399 13.64 -5.91 6.22
C VAL A 399 13.94 -6.73 4.95
N GLY A 400 14.81 -6.23 4.07
CA GLY A 400 15.16 -6.87 2.80
C GLY A 400 15.84 -8.24 2.91
N GLY A 401 16.25 -8.66 4.12
CA GLY A 401 16.71 -10.02 4.41
C GLY A 401 15.60 -10.99 4.85
N ASP A 402 14.34 -10.53 4.92
CA ASP A 402 13.21 -11.31 5.43
C ASP A 402 12.02 -11.35 4.47
N VAL A 403 11.79 -10.26 3.71
CA VAL A 403 10.68 -10.12 2.75
C VAL A 403 11.14 -9.42 1.46
N GLY A 404 10.23 -9.29 0.48
CA GLY A 404 10.45 -8.56 -0.77
C GLY A 404 11.08 -9.39 -1.89
N THR A 405 11.55 -10.61 -1.58
CA THR A 405 12.05 -11.59 -2.57
C THR A 405 11.56 -12.99 -2.25
N ILE A 406 11.52 -13.86 -3.28
CA ILE A 406 11.29 -15.29 -3.09
C ILE A 406 12.65 -15.97 -3.01
N SER A 407 13.06 -16.32 -1.79
CA SER A 407 14.33 -16.97 -1.49
C SER A 407 14.18 -17.90 -0.28
N GLU A 408 15.01 -18.95 -0.23
CA GLU A 408 15.04 -19.83 0.93
C GLU A 408 15.36 -19.07 2.21
N GLY A 409 14.64 -19.38 3.28
CA GLY A 409 14.71 -18.71 4.57
C GLY A 409 13.84 -17.46 4.69
N PHE A 410 13.41 -16.85 3.58
CA PHE A 410 12.56 -15.66 3.57
C PHE A 410 11.14 -16.00 4.04
N ARG A 411 10.45 -15.03 4.59
CA ARG A 411 9.05 -15.13 4.98
C ARG A 411 8.18 -15.39 3.75
N ALA A 412 7.22 -16.28 3.89
CA ALA A 412 6.30 -16.62 2.82
C ALA A 412 5.14 -15.60 2.75
N ASP A 413 5.46 -14.39 2.29
CA ASP A 413 4.52 -13.36 1.88
C ASP A 413 4.48 -13.38 0.36
N LEU A 414 3.47 -14.03 -0.23
CA LEU A 414 3.47 -14.48 -1.62
C LEU A 414 2.15 -14.19 -2.32
N LEU A 415 2.22 -13.84 -3.62
CA LEU A 415 1.06 -13.71 -4.49
C LEU A 415 1.09 -14.76 -5.58
N VAL A 416 -0.02 -15.45 -5.79
CA VAL A 416 -0.26 -16.31 -6.94
C VAL A 416 -1.05 -15.52 -7.97
N LEU A 417 -0.52 -15.44 -9.20
CA LEU A 417 -1.09 -14.68 -10.31
C LEU A 417 -1.45 -15.61 -11.47
N GLU A 418 -2.39 -15.17 -12.28
CA GLU A 418 -2.83 -15.93 -13.45
C GLU A 418 -1.78 -15.99 -14.54
N SER A 419 -1.04 -14.91 -14.79
CA SER A 419 -0.04 -14.78 -15.84
C SER A 419 1.14 -13.91 -15.41
N ASP A 420 2.15 -13.78 -16.27
CA ASP A 420 3.34 -12.97 -16.03
C ASP A 420 2.98 -11.48 -15.84
N PRO A 421 3.21 -10.91 -14.65
CA PRO A 421 2.88 -9.52 -14.39
C PRO A 421 3.72 -8.52 -15.21
N ARG A 422 4.85 -8.94 -15.76
CA ARG A 422 5.71 -8.10 -16.62
C ARG A 422 5.04 -7.79 -17.96
N THR A 423 4.19 -8.71 -18.44
CA THR A 423 3.43 -8.54 -19.69
C THR A 423 1.98 -8.15 -19.46
N ALA A 424 1.46 -8.33 -18.24
CA ALA A 424 0.08 -8.14 -17.88
C ALA A 424 -0.05 -7.54 -16.47
N LEU A 425 0.42 -6.30 -16.28
CA LEU A 425 0.47 -5.64 -14.96
C LEU A 425 -0.88 -5.66 -14.21
N HIS A 426 -1.99 -5.67 -14.95
CA HIS A 426 -3.34 -5.69 -14.38
C HIS A 426 -3.66 -6.95 -13.55
N VAL A 427 -2.95 -8.07 -13.75
CA VAL A 427 -3.20 -9.31 -12.98
C VAL A 427 -2.87 -9.14 -11.49
N LEU A 428 -2.06 -8.14 -11.14
CA LEU A 428 -1.75 -7.81 -9.76
C LEU A 428 -2.98 -7.34 -8.97
N ALA A 429 -3.93 -6.69 -9.65
CA ALA A 429 -5.13 -6.16 -9.01
C ALA A 429 -6.15 -7.24 -8.57
N SER A 430 -5.96 -8.47 -9.03
CA SER A 430 -6.82 -9.61 -8.70
C SER A 430 -6.00 -10.88 -8.56
N PRO A 431 -5.13 -10.97 -7.54
CA PRO A 431 -4.33 -12.16 -7.33
C PRO A 431 -5.23 -13.38 -7.09
N LEU A 432 -4.86 -14.53 -7.65
CA LEU A 432 -5.56 -15.79 -7.45
C LEU A 432 -5.39 -16.30 -6.02
N GLY A 433 -4.21 -16.05 -5.42
CA GLY A 433 -3.90 -16.41 -4.04
C GLY A 433 -3.06 -15.34 -3.38
N VAL A 434 -3.28 -15.14 -2.07
CA VAL A 434 -2.51 -14.23 -1.22
C VAL A 434 -2.12 -14.97 0.05
N MET A 435 -0.82 -15.11 0.27
CA MET A 435 -0.24 -15.74 1.45
C MET A 435 0.54 -14.70 2.27
N VAL A 436 0.35 -14.70 3.58
CA VAL A 436 1.06 -13.83 4.52
C VAL A 436 1.64 -14.67 5.65
N GLY A 437 2.95 -14.69 5.80
CA GLY A 437 3.63 -15.51 6.80
C GLY A 437 3.28 -16.99 6.70
N GLY A 438 3.12 -17.51 5.48
CA GLY A 438 2.75 -18.90 5.23
C GLY A 438 1.26 -19.24 5.44
N ARG A 439 0.42 -18.27 5.76
CA ARG A 439 -1.03 -18.45 5.95
C ARG A 439 -1.81 -17.84 4.78
N TRP A 440 -2.75 -18.58 4.22
CA TRP A 440 -3.58 -18.06 3.16
C TRP A 440 -4.61 -17.05 3.69
N HIS A 441 -4.60 -15.83 3.16
CA HIS A 441 -5.73 -14.90 3.19
C HIS A 441 -6.75 -15.30 2.13
N ARG A 442 -6.27 -15.64 0.94
CA ARG A 442 -7.04 -16.18 -0.18
C ARG A 442 -6.28 -17.36 -0.75
N SER A 443 -6.85 -18.56 -0.71
CA SER A 443 -6.27 -19.72 -1.39
C SER A 443 -6.50 -19.63 -2.89
N PRO A 444 -5.50 -19.98 -3.71
CA PRO A 444 -5.70 -20.07 -5.15
C PRO A 444 -6.70 -21.18 -5.49
N PRO A 445 -7.49 -21.03 -6.57
CA PRO A 445 -8.31 -22.13 -7.06
C PRO A 445 -7.40 -23.28 -7.52
N PRO A 446 -7.87 -24.55 -7.43
CA PRO A 446 -7.13 -25.68 -7.99
C PRO A 446 -6.93 -25.49 -9.50
N SER A 447 -5.80 -25.98 -10.02
CA SER A 447 -5.56 -26.01 -11.46
C SER A 447 -6.59 -26.91 -12.11
N GLY A 448 -7.31 -26.42 -13.12
CA GLY A 448 -8.32 -27.18 -13.84
C GLY A 448 -7.70 -28.22 -14.77
#